data_75e5984f8ea675a581c309a29fca65ec
#
_entry.id   75e5984f8ea675a581c309a29fca65ec
#
_cell.length_a   1.000
_cell.length_b   1.000
_cell.length_c   1.000
_cell.angle_alpha   90.00
_cell.angle_beta   90.00
_cell.angle_gamma   90.00
#
_symmetry.space_group_name_H-M   'P 1'
#
loop_
_entity.id
_entity.type
_entity.pdbx_description
1 polymer ?
#
loop_
_entity_poly.entity_id
_entity_poly.type
_entity_poly.pdbx_seq_one_letter_code
_entity_poly.pdbx_strand_id
1 'polypeptide(L)'
;MTDTNLDILSLTDPAIAGILQKELQRQRDHLELIASENFTSAAVMAAQGSVLTNKYAEGLPKKRYYGGCEYVDEAEQLAIDRVKRLFGANHANVQPHSGAQANFAVFLTLLQPGDTIMGMDLSHGGHLTHGSPVNVSGKWFRVVQYGVSPESERLDYDLILDIARKEKPKLIICGYSAYSRQIDFEKFRAIADEVGAYLMADIAHIAGLVATGHHPNPLPHCDVVTTTTHKTLRGPRGGLIMTKDEELGKKFDKSVFPGTQGGPLEHVIAAKAVAFGEALKPEFKIYSGQVIANAQALAGQLKARGIKIVTDGTDNHLMLLDLRSVGMTGKEADRLVSTINITANKNTVPFDPESPFVTSGLRLGSPAMTTRGLGETEFIEIGNIIADILLNPGDEALRTTCRQRVAKLCESFPLYPHLHISVPALA
;
A
#
# COMPACT_ATOMS: atom_id res chain seq x y z
N MET A 1 -4.19 -4.47 -22.20
CA MET A 1 -5.24 -3.99 -23.10
C MET A 1 -4.67 -4.06 -24.50
N THR A 2 -5.37 -4.64 -25.43
CA THR A 2 -5.03 -4.52 -26.85
C THR A 2 -5.46 -3.11 -27.29
N ASP A 3 -4.80 -2.54 -28.31
CA ASP A 3 -5.15 -1.22 -28.86
C ASP A 3 -6.65 -1.11 -29.19
N THR A 4 -7.28 -2.21 -29.56
CA THR A 4 -8.73 -2.32 -29.83
C THR A 4 -9.66 -1.86 -28.71
N ASN A 5 -9.34 -2.11 -27.44
CA ASN A 5 -10.23 -1.71 -26.33
C ASN A 5 -10.19 -0.20 -26.07
N LEU A 6 -9.03 0.42 -26.26
CA LEU A 6 -8.88 1.88 -26.14
C LEU A 6 -9.46 2.61 -27.36
N ASP A 7 -9.39 2.01 -28.55
CA ASP A 7 -10.04 2.52 -29.76
C ASP A 7 -11.56 2.51 -29.64
N ILE A 8 -12.14 1.41 -29.11
CA ILE A 8 -13.59 1.32 -28.84
C ILE A 8 -14.03 2.43 -27.86
N LEU A 9 -13.24 2.65 -26.78
CA LEU A 9 -13.55 3.70 -25.80
C LEU A 9 -13.50 5.09 -26.45
N SER A 10 -12.49 5.35 -27.30
CA SER A 10 -12.32 6.63 -27.99
C SER A 10 -13.49 6.94 -28.92
N LEU A 11 -14.07 5.91 -29.56
CA LEU A 11 -15.25 6.06 -30.40
C LEU A 11 -16.55 6.21 -29.61
N THR A 12 -16.63 5.56 -28.43
CA THR A 12 -17.87 5.51 -27.63
C THR A 12 -17.98 6.68 -26.67
N ASP A 13 -16.88 7.05 -26.00
CA ASP A 13 -16.80 8.14 -25.02
C ASP A 13 -15.45 8.88 -25.14
N PRO A 14 -15.34 9.83 -26.08
CA PRO A 14 -14.12 10.61 -26.28
C PRO A 14 -13.70 11.43 -25.05
N ALA A 15 -14.65 11.81 -24.20
CA ALA A 15 -14.35 12.59 -23.00
C ALA A 15 -13.54 11.75 -21.97
N ILE A 16 -13.98 10.51 -21.71
CA ILE A 16 -13.25 9.58 -20.84
C ILE A 16 -11.93 9.15 -21.50
N ALA A 17 -11.90 8.89 -22.79
CA ALA A 17 -10.67 8.58 -23.50
C ALA A 17 -9.63 9.71 -23.35
N GLY A 18 -10.05 10.96 -23.49
CA GLY A 18 -9.19 12.14 -23.29
C GLY A 18 -8.67 12.27 -21.86
N ILE A 19 -9.47 11.93 -20.84
CA ILE A 19 -9.04 11.93 -19.43
C ILE A 19 -7.98 10.84 -19.20
N LEU A 20 -8.20 9.63 -19.71
CA LEU A 20 -7.26 8.53 -19.59
C LEU A 20 -5.94 8.82 -20.30
N GLN A 21 -5.98 9.47 -21.47
CA GLN A 21 -4.77 9.92 -22.18
C GLN A 21 -3.97 10.92 -21.34
N LYS A 22 -4.63 11.91 -20.71
CA LYS A 22 -3.98 12.89 -19.85
C LYS A 22 -3.35 12.22 -18.63
N GLU A 23 -4.05 11.27 -18.00
CA GLU A 23 -3.51 10.56 -16.84
C GLU A 23 -2.32 9.65 -17.25
N LEU A 24 -2.40 8.93 -18.37
CA LEU A 24 -1.28 8.16 -18.88
C LEU A 24 -0.06 9.06 -19.15
N GLN A 25 -0.26 10.24 -19.73
CA GLN A 25 0.82 11.19 -19.97
C GLN A 25 1.39 11.72 -18.65
N ARG A 26 0.54 12.07 -17.67
CA ARG A 26 0.99 12.47 -16.34
C ARG A 26 1.87 11.38 -15.71
N GLN A 27 1.45 10.11 -15.73
CA GLN A 27 2.23 9.00 -15.19
C GLN A 27 3.57 8.81 -15.92
N ARG A 28 3.62 9.08 -17.22
CA ARG A 28 4.85 9.03 -18.01
C ARG A 28 5.83 10.15 -17.67
N ASP A 29 5.33 11.35 -17.44
CA ASP A 29 6.13 12.57 -17.27
C ASP A 29 6.55 12.80 -15.81
N HIS A 30 6.01 12.02 -14.86
CA HIS A 30 6.27 12.20 -13.44
C HIS A 30 7.08 11.04 -12.85
N LEU A 31 7.92 11.36 -11.85
CA LEU A 31 8.48 10.37 -10.94
C LEU A 31 7.49 10.13 -9.79
N GLU A 32 6.87 8.95 -9.76
CA GLU A 32 5.90 8.57 -8.76
C GLU A 32 6.59 8.01 -7.51
N LEU A 33 6.63 8.79 -6.45
CA LEU A 33 7.27 8.41 -5.19
C LEU A 33 6.27 8.26 -4.02
N ILE A 34 4.96 8.25 -4.29
CA ILE A 34 3.97 7.91 -3.25
C ILE A 34 4.18 6.45 -2.86
N ALA A 35 4.52 6.19 -1.60
CA ALA A 35 4.90 4.87 -1.09
C ALA A 35 3.80 3.80 -1.23
N SER A 36 2.53 4.23 -1.35
CA SER A 36 1.36 3.36 -1.50
C SER A 36 0.93 3.15 -2.96
N GLU A 37 1.68 3.67 -3.93
CA GLU A 37 1.39 3.51 -5.35
C GLU A 37 2.40 2.59 -6.05
N ASN A 38 1.93 1.97 -7.13
CA ASN A 38 2.73 1.12 -8.00
C ASN A 38 2.10 1.06 -9.40
N PHE A 39 2.89 0.67 -10.39
CA PHE A 39 2.41 0.40 -11.74
C PHE A 39 2.16 -1.09 -11.90
N THR A 40 0.90 -1.45 -12.15
CA THR A 40 0.53 -2.85 -12.39
C THR A 40 0.84 -3.27 -13.82
N SER A 41 0.88 -4.58 -14.08
CA SER A 41 1.16 -5.09 -15.42
C SER A 41 -0.01 -4.91 -16.41
N ALA A 42 0.28 -4.90 -17.70
CA ALA A 42 -0.75 -4.90 -18.74
C ALA A 42 -1.69 -6.12 -18.63
N ALA A 43 -1.18 -7.28 -18.17
CA ALA A 43 -1.98 -8.48 -17.95
C ALA A 43 -3.00 -8.31 -16.82
N VAL A 44 -2.62 -7.64 -15.73
CA VAL A 44 -3.53 -7.30 -14.62
C VAL A 44 -4.62 -6.34 -15.10
N MET A 45 -4.25 -5.30 -15.85
CA MET A 45 -5.23 -4.36 -16.43
C MET A 45 -6.19 -5.04 -17.41
N ALA A 46 -5.70 -5.95 -18.24
CA ALA A 46 -6.52 -6.71 -19.18
C ALA A 46 -7.52 -7.63 -18.46
N ALA A 47 -7.11 -8.32 -17.39
CA ALA A 47 -8.01 -9.14 -16.59
C ALA A 47 -9.09 -8.29 -15.91
N GLN A 48 -8.74 -7.11 -15.42
CA GLN A 48 -9.68 -6.19 -14.79
C GLN A 48 -10.71 -5.62 -15.78
N GLY A 49 -10.34 -5.42 -17.04
CA GLY A 49 -11.24 -4.99 -18.13
C GLY A 49 -11.95 -6.15 -18.83
N SER A 50 -12.08 -7.33 -18.21
CA SER A 50 -12.64 -8.53 -18.83
C SER A 50 -14.16 -8.64 -18.70
N VAL A 51 -14.74 -9.60 -19.43
CA VAL A 51 -16.19 -9.93 -19.39
C VAL A 51 -16.67 -10.40 -18.00
N LEU A 52 -15.77 -10.73 -17.09
CA LEU A 52 -16.13 -11.13 -15.74
C LEU A 52 -16.81 -10.00 -14.94
N THR A 53 -16.69 -8.75 -15.41
CA THR A 53 -17.45 -7.62 -14.85
C THR A 53 -18.96 -7.79 -14.96
N ASN A 54 -19.45 -8.64 -15.89
CA ASN A 54 -20.88 -8.86 -16.11
C ASN A 54 -21.48 -9.87 -15.12
N LYS A 55 -20.64 -10.65 -14.39
CA LYS A 55 -21.12 -11.79 -13.61
C LYS A 55 -21.44 -11.44 -12.18
N TYR A 56 -22.68 -11.74 -11.77
CA TYR A 56 -23.13 -11.66 -10.38
C TYR A 56 -22.90 -13.01 -9.67
N ALA A 57 -22.05 -13.04 -8.63
CA ALA A 57 -21.57 -14.29 -8.03
C ALA A 57 -21.56 -14.26 -6.48
N GLU A 58 -22.68 -13.84 -5.85
CA GLU A 58 -22.79 -13.88 -4.38
C GLU A 58 -22.55 -15.29 -3.85
N GLY A 59 -21.87 -15.36 -2.70
CA GLY A 59 -21.40 -16.60 -2.09
C GLY A 59 -19.91 -16.82 -2.29
N LEU A 60 -19.49 -18.07 -2.15
CA LEU A 60 -18.10 -18.52 -2.29
C LEU A 60 -17.99 -19.54 -3.44
N PRO A 61 -16.78 -19.85 -3.93
CA PRO A 61 -16.60 -20.90 -4.95
C PRO A 61 -17.35 -22.19 -4.58
N LYS A 62 -18.10 -22.74 -5.52
CA LYS A 62 -18.96 -23.92 -5.36
C LYS A 62 -20.13 -23.79 -4.36
N LYS A 63 -20.34 -22.59 -3.79
CA LYS A 63 -21.43 -22.26 -2.87
C LYS A 63 -22.06 -20.92 -3.24
N ARG A 64 -22.41 -20.75 -4.52
CA ARG A 64 -23.02 -19.52 -5.03
C ARG A 64 -24.53 -19.53 -4.88
N TYR A 65 -25.09 -18.34 -4.80
CA TYR A 65 -26.54 -18.12 -4.80
C TYR A 65 -27.11 -18.01 -6.23
N TYR A 66 -26.25 -17.95 -7.26
CA TYR A 66 -26.62 -17.74 -8.66
C TYR A 66 -26.01 -18.86 -9.54
N GLY A 67 -26.71 -19.17 -10.65
CA GLY A 67 -26.20 -20.08 -11.67
C GLY A 67 -25.14 -19.42 -12.58
N GLY A 68 -24.47 -20.23 -13.41
CA GLY A 68 -23.47 -19.77 -14.38
C GLY A 68 -22.19 -19.26 -13.76
N CYS A 69 -21.79 -19.80 -12.59
CA CYS A 69 -20.63 -19.37 -11.84
C CYS A 69 -19.40 -20.28 -12.01
N GLU A 70 -19.46 -21.31 -12.85
CA GLU A 70 -18.42 -22.31 -13.03
C GLU A 70 -17.04 -21.69 -13.34
N TYR A 71 -16.96 -20.69 -14.19
CA TYR A 71 -15.67 -20.07 -14.57
C TYR A 71 -15.20 -18.98 -13.59
N VAL A 72 -16.11 -18.25 -12.96
CA VAL A 72 -15.72 -17.34 -11.87
C VAL A 72 -15.28 -18.11 -10.62
N ASP A 73 -15.83 -19.29 -10.37
CA ASP A 73 -15.37 -20.20 -9.33
C ASP A 73 -13.92 -20.63 -9.56
N GLU A 74 -13.55 -20.97 -10.82
CA GLU A 74 -12.19 -21.30 -11.18
C GLU A 74 -11.24 -20.10 -10.98
N ALA A 75 -11.65 -18.91 -11.41
CA ALA A 75 -10.85 -17.69 -11.26
C ALA A 75 -10.63 -17.33 -9.77
N GLU A 76 -11.68 -17.36 -8.96
CA GLU A 76 -11.58 -17.06 -7.53
C GLU A 76 -10.78 -18.14 -6.80
N GLN A 77 -11.00 -19.43 -7.10
CA GLN A 77 -10.21 -20.51 -6.48
C GLN A 77 -8.73 -20.40 -6.84
N LEU A 78 -8.40 -20.04 -8.09
CA LEU A 78 -7.03 -19.82 -8.50
C LEU A 78 -6.36 -18.65 -7.73
N ALA A 79 -7.11 -17.57 -7.47
CA ALA A 79 -6.63 -16.46 -6.66
C ALA A 79 -6.36 -16.91 -5.21
N ILE A 80 -7.29 -17.67 -4.62
CA ILE A 80 -7.16 -18.24 -3.26
C ILE A 80 -5.92 -19.14 -3.18
N ASP A 81 -5.74 -20.08 -4.12
CA ASP A 81 -4.64 -21.03 -4.10
C ASP A 81 -3.29 -20.33 -4.25
N ARG A 82 -3.21 -19.32 -5.12
CA ARG A 82 -1.99 -18.54 -5.33
C ARG A 82 -1.61 -17.72 -4.10
N VAL A 83 -2.57 -17.03 -3.48
CA VAL A 83 -2.28 -16.24 -2.28
C VAL A 83 -1.91 -17.11 -1.09
N LYS A 84 -2.55 -18.27 -0.92
CA LYS A 84 -2.14 -19.26 0.10
C LYS A 84 -0.70 -19.71 -0.09
N ARG A 85 -0.26 -19.96 -1.32
CA ARG A 85 1.13 -20.31 -1.63
C ARG A 85 2.10 -19.17 -1.37
N LEU A 86 1.73 -17.93 -1.71
CA LEU A 86 2.59 -16.75 -1.54
C LEU A 86 2.93 -16.49 -0.08
N PHE A 87 1.94 -16.59 0.80
CA PHE A 87 2.08 -16.21 2.20
C PHE A 87 2.18 -17.40 3.16
N GLY A 88 1.84 -18.61 2.69
CA GLY A 88 1.79 -19.82 3.53
C GLY A 88 0.53 -19.86 4.40
N ALA A 89 -0.58 -19.29 3.96
CA ALA A 89 -1.86 -19.31 4.67
C ALA A 89 -2.58 -20.66 4.49
N ASN A 90 -3.37 -21.07 5.49
CA ASN A 90 -4.27 -22.21 5.37
C ASN A 90 -5.62 -21.80 4.78
N HIS A 91 -6.08 -20.57 5.10
CA HIS A 91 -7.30 -19.97 4.59
C HIS A 91 -7.07 -18.57 4.08
N ALA A 92 -7.74 -18.22 2.98
CA ALA A 92 -7.70 -16.88 2.41
C ALA A 92 -9.04 -16.49 1.80
N ASN A 93 -9.46 -15.24 2.02
CA ASN A 93 -10.60 -14.63 1.34
C ASN A 93 -10.09 -13.50 0.44
N VAL A 94 -10.40 -13.60 -0.87
CA VAL A 94 -9.94 -12.66 -1.90
C VAL A 94 -11.01 -11.67 -2.34
N GLN A 95 -12.21 -11.72 -1.75
CA GLN A 95 -13.34 -10.89 -2.12
C GLN A 95 -13.31 -9.44 -1.58
N PRO A 96 -12.60 -9.07 -0.49
CA PRO A 96 -12.62 -7.69 -0.01
C PRO A 96 -12.28 -6.69 -1.13
N HIS A 97 -13.15 -5.67 -1.32
CA HIS A 97 -12.98 -4.65 -2.36
C HIS A 97 -11.82 -3.70 -2.05
N SER A 98 -11.44 -3.57 -0.78
CA SER A 98 -10.32 -2.75 -0.31
C SER A 98 -9.72 -3.31 0.98
N GLY A 99 -8.52 -2.82 1.36
CA GLY A 99 -7.93 -3.12 2.66
C GLY A 99 -8.81 -2.66 3.83
N ALA A 100 -9.47 -1.52 3.70
CA ALA A 100 -10.38 -1.01 4.72
C ALA A 100 -11.57 -1.97 4.95
N GLN A 101 -12.14 -2.55 3.89
CA GLN A 101 -13.22 -3.53 4.00
C GLN A 101 -12.73 -4.87 4.55
N ALA A 102 -11.50 -5.30 4.20
CA ALA A 102 -10.86 -6.45 4.81
C ALA A 102 -10.71 -6.26 6.34
N ASN A 103 -10.19 -5.12 6.78
CA ASN A 103 -10.06 -4.79 8.20
C ASN A 103 -11.43 -4.75 8.89
N PHE A 104 -12.44 -4.16 8.24
CA PHE A 104 -13.78 -4.08 8.80
C PHE A 104 -14.43 -5.44 8.96
N ALA A 105 -14.26 -6.36 8.01
CA ALA A 105 -14.75 -7.74 8.12
C ALA A 105 -14.07 -8.50 9.27
N VAL A 106 -12.78 -8.26 9.52
CA VAL A 106 -12.06 -8.79 10.68
C VAL A 106 -12.65 -8.24 11.97
N PHE A 107 -12.88 -6.94 12.08
CA PHE A 107 -13.49 -6.33 13.26
C PHE A 107 -14.88 -6.89 13.52
N LEU A 108 -15.72 -7.02 12.49
CA LEU A 108 -17.06 -7.61 12.62
C LEU A 108 -17.02 -9.07 13.14
N THR A 109 -15.96 -9.82 12.80
CA THR A 109 -15.78 -11.20 13.25
C THR A 109 -15.35 -11.28 14.72
N LEU A 110 -14.41 -10.45 15.13
CA LEU A 110 -13.68 -10.61 16.40
C LEU A 110 -14.21 -9.73 17.53
N LEU A 111 -14.94 -8.68 17.21
CA LEU A 111 -15.27 -7.60 18.13
C LEU A 111 -16.77 -7.31 18.21
N GLN A 112 -17.17 -6.70 19.32
CA GLN A 112 -18.46 -6.05 19.47
C GLN A 112 -18.26 -4.53 19.61
N PRO A 113 -19.26 -3.70 19.25
CA PRO A 113 -19.18 -2.26 19.51
C PRO A 113 -18.88 -1.98 20.99
N GLY A 114 -17.90 -1.09 21.24
CA GLY A 114 -17.42 -0.77 22.57
C GLY A 114 -16.20 -1.59 23.05
N ASP A 115 -15.86 -2.67 22.38
CA ASP A 115 -14.64 -3.42 22.68
C ASP A 115 -13.40 -2.52 22.52
N THR A 116 -12.34 -2.83 23.25
CA THR A 116 -11.08 -2.07 23.18
C THR A 116 -10.18 -2.63 22.08
N ILE A 117 -9.72 -1.77 21.19
CA ILE A 117 -8.68 -2.07 20.20
C ILE A 117 -7.43 -1.26 20.48
N MET A 118 -6.26 -1.82 20.18
CA MET A 118 -4.97 -1.13 20.32
C MET A 118 -4.27 -1.11 18.97
N GLY A 119 -3.90 0.07 18.47
CA GLY A 119 -3.20 0.28 17.20
C GLY A 119 -2.20 1.43 17.29
N MET A 120 -1.34 1.53 16.27
CA MET A 120 -0.39 2.65 16.22
C MET A 120 -1.12 3.97 15.96
N ASP A 121 -0.68 5.01 16.66
CA ASP A 121 -1.13 6.39 16.44
C ASP A 121 -0.94 6.79 14.97
N LEU A 122 -1.95 7.44 14.40
CA LEU A 122 -1.91 7.90 13.02
C LEU A 122 -0.74 8.86 12.76
N SER A 123 -0.42 9.72 13.73
CA SER A 123 0.70 10.67 13.64
C SER A 123 2.07 9.99 13.69
N HIS A 124 2.15 8.77 14.22
CA HIS A 124 3.37 7.97 14.27
C HIS A 124 3.49 6.96 13.12
N GLY A 125 2.56 6.99 12.18
CA GLY A 125 2.59 6.14 10.99
C GLY A 125 1.51 5.06 10.93
N GLY A 126 0.52 5.07 11.82
CA GLY A 126 -0.64 4.18 11.78
C GLY A 126 -1.50 4.37 10.53
N HIS A 127 -2.59 3.61 10.43
CA HIS A 127 -3.56 3.73 9.35
C HIS A 127 -4.91 4.21 9.89
N LEU A 128 -5.70 4.90 9.05
CA LEU A 128 -7.03 5.39 9.42
C LEU A 128 -7.94 4.29 10.00
N THR A 129 -7.88 3.07 9.46
CA THR A 129 -8.69 1.93 9.93
C THR A 129 -8.20 1.31 11.22
N HIS A 130 -7.11 1.80 11.82
CA HIS A 130 -6.57 1.30 13.08
C HIS A 130 -7.03 2.12 14.30
N GLY A 131 -8.20 2.76 14.21
CA GLY A 131 -8.80 3.47 15.32
C GLY A 131 -8.87 5.00 15.16
N SER A 132 -8.66 5.56 13.97
CA SER A 132 -8.85 6.99 13.76
C SER A 132 -10.29 7.42 14.07
N PRO A 133 -10.53 8.53 14.78
CA PRO A 133 -11.86 9.00 15.17
C PRO A 133 -12.82 9.26 14.00
N VAL A 134 -12.27 9.53 12.82
CA VAL A 134 -13.07 9.75 11.59
C VAL A 134 -13.45 8.45 10.88
N ASN A 135 -12.83 7.32 11.26
CA ASN A 135 -13.10 6.01 10.70
C ASN A 135 -14.10 5.22 11.57
N VAL A 136 -14.77 4.23 10.97
CA VAL A 136 -15.66 3.30 11.70
C VAL A 136 -14.97 2.67 12.88
N SER A 137 -13.69 2.29 12.77
CA SER A 137 -12.93 1.70 13.87
C SER A 137 -12.84 2.61 15.09
N GLY A 138 -12.64 3.92 14.90
CA GLY A 138 -12.62 4.90 16.00
C GLY A 138 -14.00 5.31 16.50
N LYS A 139 -15.06 5.05 15.71
CA LYS A 139 -16.45 5.37 16.10
C LYS A 139 -17.11 4.22 16.89
N TRP A 140 -16.73 2.98 16.61
CA TRP A 140 -17.38 1.81 17.18
C TRP A 140 -16.63 1.21 18.36
N PHE A 141 -15.32 1.42 18.45
CA PHE A 141 -14.46 0.80 19.46
C PHE A 141 -13.84 1.84 20.39
N ARG A 142 -13.51 1.40 21.61
CA ARG A 142 -12.61 2.16 22.48
C ARG A 142 -11.19 1.99 21.96
N VAL A 143 -10.58 3.07 21.53
CA VAL A 143 -9.25 3.05 20.91
C VAL A 143 -8.19 3.39 21.93
N VAL A 144 -7.17 2.55 21.98
CA VAL A 144 -5.90 2.79 22.69
C VAL A 144 -4.79 2.87 21.64
N GLN A 145 -3.94 3.87 21.75
CA GLN A 145 -2.87 4.08 20.80
C GLN A 145 -1.51 3.76 21.43
N TYR A 146 -0.63 3.16 20.65
CA TYR A 146 0.80 3.10 20.92
C TYR A 146 1.56 3.89 19.86
N GLY A 147 2.78 4.30 20.17
CA GLY A 147 3.63 5.05 19.27
C GLY A 147 5.05 4.47 19.17
N VAL A 148 5.95 5.31 18.71
CA VAL A 148 7.38 5.05 18.68
C VAL A 148 8.07 5.76 19.84
N SER A 149 9.28 5.30 20.24
CA SER A 149 10.13 5.98 21.22
C SER A 149 10.53 7.37 20.72
N PRO A 150 10.50 8.39 21.56
CA PRO A 150 10.96 9.73 21.19
C PRO A 150 12.44 9.79 20.79
N GLU A 151 13.28 8.95 21.41
CA GLU A 151 14.73 8.96 21.21
C GLU A 151 15.13 8.26 19.91
N SER A 152 14.54 7.09 19.64
CA SER A 152 14.93 6.25 18.49
C SER A 152 13.99 6.38 17.31
N GLU A 153 12.81 6.96 17.51
CA GLU A 153 11.70 6.99 16.55
C GLU A 153 11.28 5.57 16.09
N ARG A 154 11.62 4.53 16.89
CA ARG A 154 11.32 3.10 16.62
C ARG A 154 10.30 2.55 17.61
N LEU A 155 9.69 1.42 17.24
CA LEU A 155 8.81 0.68 18.14
C LEU A 155 9.55 0.29 19.45
N ASP A 156 8.93 0.60 20.56
CA ASP A 156 9.36 0.16 21.89
C ASP A 156 8.35 -0.90 22.36
N TYR A 157 8.75 -2.16 22.29
CA TYR A 157 7.89 -3.30 22.62
C TYR A 157 7.57 -3.39 24.11
N ASP A 158 8.46 -2.90 25.00
CA ASP A 158 8.22 -2.88 26.42
C ASP A 158 7.14 -1.83 26.75
N LEU A 159 7.20 -0.65 26.16
CA LEU A 159 6.16 0.36 26.29
C LEU A 159 4.81 -0.15 25.74
N ILE A 160 4.83 -0.84 24.59
CA ILE A 160 3.61 -1.42 23.99
C ILE A 160 3.01 -2.45 24.94
N LEU A 161 3.84 -3.30 25.58
CA LEU A 161 3.41 -4.29 26.56
C LEU A 161 2.77 -3.62 27.80
N ASP A 162 3.38 -2.58 28.33
CA ASP A 162 2.85 -1.86 29.49
C ASP A 162 1.48 -1.22 29.19
N ILE A 163 1.32 -0.64 27.99
CA ILE A 163 0.02 -0.13 27.52
C ILE A 163 -0.99 -1.28 27.42
N ALA A 164 -0.61 -2.42 26.83
CA ALA A 164 -1.50 -3.57 26.68
C ALA A 164 -1.95 -4.15 28.03
N ARG A 165 -1.04 -4.29 29.00
CA ARG A 165 -1.35 -4.74 30.37
C ARG A 165 -2.37 -3.82 31.08
N LYS A 166 -2.18 -2.52 30.93
CA LYS A 166 -3.05 -1.51 31.55
C LYS A 166 -4.43 -1.50 30.90
N GLU A 167 -4.49 -1.49 29.59
CA GLU A 167 -5.72 -1.22 28.82
C GLU A 167 -6.49 -2.47 28.43
N LYS A 168 -5.84 -3.65 28.47
CA LYS A 168 -6.39 -4.97 28.16
C LYS A 168 -7.22 -4.98 26.88
N PRO A 169 -6.63 -4.64 25.72
CA PRO A 169 -7.34 -4.62 24.45
C PRO A 169 -7.81 -6.03 24.07
N LYS A 170 -8.93 -6.12 23.37
CA LYS A 170 -9.40 -7.37 22.79
C LYS A 170 -8.73 -7.70 21.47
N LEU A 171 -8.24 -6.66 20.75
CA LEU A 171 -7.50 -6.79 19.50
C LEU A 171 -6.31 -5.85 19.52
N ILE A 172 -5.13 -6.37 19.20
CA ILE A 172 -3.93 -5.59 18.91
C ILE A 172 -3.71 -5.61 17.38
N ILE A 173 -3.49 -4.43 16.80
CA ILE A 173 -3.25 -4.24 15.36
C ILE A 173 -1.81 -3.78 15.18
N CYS A 174 -1.02 -4.54 14.43
CA CYS A 174 0.31 -4.17 13.97
C CYS A 174 0.35 -4.02 12.44
N GLY A 175 1.31 -3.26 11.93
CA GLY A 175 1.36 -2.89 10.51
C GLY A 175 1.03 -1.41 10.30
N TYR A 176 1.69 -0.77 9.33
CA TYR A 176 1.81 0.69 9.33
C TYR A 176 1.82 1.25 7.93
N SER A 177 1.46 2.53 7.82
CA SER A 177 1.46 3.28 6.56
C SER A 177 2.73 4.11 6.34
N ALA A 178 3.44 4.47 7.42
CA ALA A 178 4.60 5.36 7.36
C ALA A 178 5.75 4.95 8.31
N TYR A 179 5.85 3.69 8.67
CA TYR A 179 6.95 3.17 9.48
C TYR A 179 7.96 2.44 8.59
N SER A 180 9.22 2.89 8.63
CA SER A 180 10.26 2.48 7.69
C SER A 180 11.12 1.30 8.16
N ARG A 181 10.86 0.73 9.35
CA ARG A 181 11.65 -0.38 9.90
C ARG A 181 10.92 -1.70 9.87
N GLN A 182 11.64 -2.79 10.03
CA GLN A 182 11.05 -4.12 10.19
C GLN A 182 10.18 -4.21 11.44
N ILE A 183 9.16 -5.05 11.39
CA ILE A 183 8.23 -5.34 12.48
C ILE A 183 8.57 -6.71 13.04
N ASP A 184 8.74 -6.80 14.35
CA ASP A 184 8.91 -8.05 15.07
C ASP A 184 7.52 -8.59 15.48
N PHE A 185 6.97 -9.47 14.66
CA PHE A 185 5.65 -10.07 14.89
C PHE A 185 5.65 -11.06 16.06
N GLU A 186 6.80 -11.68 16.38
CA GLU A 186 6.93 -12.58 17.51
C GLU A 186 6.76 -11.83 18.84
N LYS A 187 7.38 -10.64 18.96
CA LYS A 187 7.19 -9.79 20.12
C LYS A 187 5.74 -9.33 20.26
N PHE A 188 5.08 -8.95 19.15
CA PHE A 188 3.65 -8.64 19.20
C PHE A 188 2.80 -9.83 19.64
N ARG A 189 3.14 -11.05 19.20
CA ARG A 189 2.43 -12.26 19.65
C ARG A 189 2.58 -12.46 21.15
N ALA A 190 3.81 -12.34 21.68
CA ALA A 190 4.04 -12.45 23.12
C ALA A 190 3.22 -11.40 23.92
N ILE A 191 3.16 -10.17 23.45
CA ILE A 191 2.33 -9.10 24.08
C ILE A 191 0.84 -9.48 24.04
N ALA A 192 0.35 -9.96 22.90
CA ALA A 192 -1.07 -10.30 22.76
C ALA A 192 -1.44 -11.52 23.61
N ASP A 193 -0.58 -12.53 23.70
CA ASP A 193 -0.77 -13.72 24.54
C ASP A 193 -0.86 -13.33 26.01
N GLU A 194 0.01 -12.43 26.47
CA GLU A 194 0.02 -12.02 27.89
C GLU A 194 -1.27 -11.35 28.32
N VAL A 195 -1.94 -10.62 27.43
CA VAL A 195 -3.19 -9.91 27.76
C VAL A 195 -4.44 -10.64 27.24
N GLY A 196 -4.29 -11.78 26.57
CA GLY A 196 -5.39 -12.56 26.00
C GLY A 196 -6.09 -11.88 24.82
N ALA A 197 -5.35 -11.07 24.04
CA ALA A 197 -5.87 -10.35 22.88
C ALA A 197 -5.70 -11.15 21.59
N TYR A 198 -6.58 -10.92 20.61
CA TYR A 198 -6.29 -11.26 19.22
C TYR A 198 -5.18 -10.38 18.68
N LEU A 199 -4.37 -10.93 17.77
CA LEU A 199 -3.33 -10.20 17.05
C LEU A 199 -3.66 -10.17 15.56
N MET A 200 -3.81 -8.98 15.02
CA MET A 200 -4.03 -8.72 13.59
C MET A 200 -2.81 -7.98 13.01
N ALA A 201 -2.28 -8.49 11.89
CA ALA A 201 -1.30 -7.76 11.10
C ALA A 201 -1.91 -7.20 9.82
N ASP A 202 -1.89 -5.88 9.65
CA ASP A 202 -2.18 -5.22 8.37
C ASP A 202 -0.87 -4.96 7.63
N ILE A 203 -0.57 -5.83 6.67
CA ILE A 203 0.67 -5.76 5.88
C ILE A 203 0.51 -5.04 4.55
N ALA A 204 -0.52 -4.21 4.40
CA ALA A 204 -0.85 -3.55 3.14
C ALA A 204 0.34 -2.88 2.46
N HIS A 205 1.22 -2.22 3.22
CA HIS A 205 2.40 -1.57 2.69
C HIS A 205 3.52 -2.53 2.30
N ILE A 206 3.70 -3.60 3.04
CA ILE A 206 4.86 -4.50 2.92
C ILE A 206 4.53 -5.88 2.31
N ALA A 207 3.31 -6.08 1.81
CA ALA A 207 2.85 -7.40 1.35
C ALA A 207 3.76 -8.03 0.29
N GLY A 208 4.26 -7.27 -0.67
CA GLY A 208 5.20 -7.77 -1.67
C GLY A 208 6.54 -8.19 -1.07
N LEU A 209 7.02 -7.49 -0.05
CA LEU A 209 8.25 -7.81 0.67
C LEU A 209 8.08 -9.07 1.54
N VAL A 210 6.92 -9.21 2.20
CA VAL A 210 6.56 -10.42 2.97
C VAL A 210 6.45 -11.63 2.04
N ALA A 211 5.74 -11.51 0.92
CA ALA A 211 5.56 -12.57 -0.06
C ALA A 211 6.89 -13.14 -0.63
N THR A 212 7.92 -12.32 -0.65
CA THR A 212 9.24 -12.67 -1.20
C THR A 212 10.30 -12.97 -0.13
N GLY A 213 9.94 -12.92 1.15
CA GLY A 213 10.83 -13.17 2.28
C GLY A 213 11.83 -12.04 2.57
N HIS A 214 11.64 -10.85 2.02
CA HIS A 214 12.44 -9.65 2.34
C HIS A 214 11.96 -8.92 3.60
N HIS A 215 10.80 -9.29 4.14
CA HIS A 215 10.29 -8.86 5.43
C HIS A 215 9.75 -10.08 6.19
N PRO A 216 9.84 -10.14 7.54
CA PRO A 216 9.26 -11.22 8.33
C PRO A 216 7.79 -11.47 8.00
N ASN A 217 7.39 -12.75 7.98
CA ASN A 217 6.01 -13.14 7.70
C ASN A 217 5.18 -13.15 9.00
N PRO A 218 4.08 -12.41 9.11
CA PRO A 218 3.24 -12.37 10.31
C PRO A 218 2.38 -13.62 10.52
N LEU A 219 2.09 -14.41 9.48
CA LEU A 219 1.15 -15.54 9.56
C LEU A 219 1.46 -16.58 10.62
N PRO A 220 2.73 -16.90 10.96
CA PRO A 220 3.03 -17.79 12.07
C PRO A 220 2.67 -17.22 13.45
N HIS A 221 2.55 -15.92 13.57
CA HIS A 221 2.41 -15.20 14.85
C HIS A 221 1.03 -14.55 15.03
N CYS A 222 0.30 -14.28 13.96
CA CYS A 222 -0.95 -13.52 14.02
C CYS A 222 -2.18 -14.41 13.82
N ASP A 223 -3.28 -14.09 14.51
CA ASP A 223 -4.57 -14.76 14.33
C ASP A 223 -5.13 -14.47 12.94
N VAL A 224 -4.89 -13.27 12.43
CA VAL A 224 -5.32 -12.83 11.11
C VAL A 224 -4.33 -11.84 10.49
N VAL A 225 -4.19 -11.94 9.18
CA VAL A 225 -3.39 -11.02 8.37
C VAL A 225 -4.28 -10.42 7.29
N THR A 226 -4.29 -9.10 7.19
CA THR A 226 -4.96 -8.38 6.10
C THR A 226 -3.95 -7.67 5.23
N THR A 227 -4.32 -7.40 3.99
CA THR A 227 -3.51 -6.60 3.09
C THR A 227 -4.33 -5.97 1.98
N THR A 228 -3.76 -4.96 1.33
CA THR A 228 -4.15 -4.52 -0.01
C THR A 228 -3.35 -5.28 -1.07
N THR A 229 -3.83 -5.22 -2.32
CA THR A 229 -3.19 -5.93 -3.44
C THR A 229 -2.38 -5.02 -4.38
N HIS A 230 -2.48 -3.70 -4.23
CA HIS A 230 -2.03 -2.71 -5.23
C HIS A 230 -0.80 -1.87 -4.85
N LYS A 231 -0.15 -2.15 -3.70
CA LYS A 231 1.06 -1.43 -3.26
C LYS A 231 2.32 -2.21 -3.64
N THR A 232 3.13 -2.65 -2.69
CA THR A 232 4.31 -3.48 -2.98
C THR A 232 3.98 -4.81 -3.66
N LEU A 233 2.77 -5.33 -3.51
CA LEU A 233 2.31 -6.55 -4.19
C LEU A 233 1.99 -6.33 -5.68
N ARG A 234 1.91 -5.10 -6.15
CA ARG A 234 1.81 -4.69 -7.57
C ARG A 234 0.60 -5.25 -8.33
N GLY A 235 -0.50 -5.52 -7.65
CA GLY A 235 -1.74 -6.03 -8.23
C GLY A 235 -2.81 -4.96 -8.49
N PRO A 236 -4.05 -5.37 -8.77
CA PRO A 236 -5.18 -4.47 -8.89
C PRO A 236 -5.55 -3.89 -7.51
N ARG A 237 -6.33 -2.82 -7.47
CA ARG A 237 -6.87 -2.29 -6.20
C ARG A 237 -7.86 -3.28 -5.61
N GLY A 238 -7.61 -3.66 -4.36
CA GLY A 238 -8.42 -4.62 -3.62
C GLY A 238 -7.82 -4.95 -2.25
N GLY A 239 -8.47 -5.85 -1.51
CA GLY A 239 -8.03 -6.35 -0.21
C GLY A 239 -8.01 -7.87 -0.13
N LEU A 240 -7.39 -8.39 0.93
CA LEU A 240 -7.30 -9.81 1.27
C LEU A 240 -7.43 -10.00 2.78
N ILE A 241 -7.93 -11.16 3.18
CA ILE A 241 -7.88 -11.66 4.56
C ILE A 241 -7.24 -13.05 4.52
N MET A 242 -6.28 -13.31 5.40
CA MET A 242 -5.54 -14.56 5.47
C MET A 242 -5.41 -15.02 6.92
N THR A 243 -5.45 -16.32 7.15
CA THR A 243 -5.21 -16.91 8.47
C THR A 243 -4.67 -18.34 8.37
N LYS A 244 -4.06 -18.82 9.44
CA LYS A 244 -3.69 -20.23 9.64
C LYS A 244 -4.82 -21.07 10.24
N ASP A 245 -5.79 -20.43 10.90
CA ASP A 245 -6.94 -21.07 11.52
C ASP A 245 -8.11 -21.15 10.51
N GLU A 246 -8.41 -22.36 10.03
CA GLU A 246 -9.49 -22.58 9.05
C GLU A 246 -10.88 -22.27 9.61
N GLU A 247 -11.12 -22.49 10.90
CA GLU A 247 -12.42 -22.20 11.51
C GLU A 247 -12.63 -20.70 11.67
N LEU A 248 -11.57 -19.98 12.03
CA LEU A 248 -11.59 -18.51 12.03
C LEU A 248 -11.75 -17.96 10.60
N GLY A 249 -11.07 -18.58 9.63
CA GLY A 249 -11.24 -18.27 8.22
C GLY A 249 -12.68 -18.33 7.72
N LYS A 250 -13.41 -19.40 8.07
CA LYS A 250 -14.84 -19.54 7.75
C LYS A 250 -15.72 -18.46 8.40
N LYS A 251 -15.30 -17.92 9.55
CA LYS A 251 -16.01 -16.79 10.18
C LYS A 251 -15.73 -15.49 9.41
N PHE A 252 -14.49 -15.29 8.98
CA PHE A 252 -14.16 -14.13 8.11
C PHE A 252 -14.92 -14.17 6.79
N ASP A 253 -15.08 -15.35 6.17
CA ASP A 253 -15.88 -15.49 4.96
C ASP A 253 -17.32 -14.98 5.15
N LYS A 254 -17.97 -15.35 6.28
CA LYS A 254 -19.32 -14.88 6.63
C LYS A 254 -19.36 -13.37 6.89
N SER A 255 -18.32 -12.82 7.45
CA SER A 255 -18.23 -11.37 7.70
C SER A 255 -17.95 -10.58 6.43
N VAL A 256 -17.27 -11.17 5.44
CA VAL A 256 -17.16 -10.59 4.09
C VAL A 256 -18.51 -10.70 3.38
N PHE A 257 -19.03 -11.90 3.20
CA PHE A 257 -20.31 -12.13 2.57
C PHE A 257 -21.17 -13.08 3.44
N PRO A 258 -22.38 -12.68 3.83
CA PRO A 258 -23.11 -11.45 3.49
C PRO A 258 -22.87 -10.28 4.47
N GLY A 259 -21.87 -10.37 5.37
CA GLY A 259 -21.71 -9.43 6.49
C GLY A 259 -21.43 -7.97 6.09
N THR A 260 -20.50 -7.75 5.16
CA THR A 260 -20.06 -6.39 4.76
C THR A 260 -20.15 -6.12 3.28
N GLN A 261 -20.29 -7.14 2.44
CA GLN A 261 -20.35 -7.05 0.98
C GLN A 261 -21.47 -7.91 0.41
N GLY A 262 -21.92 -7.59 -0.82
CA GLY A 262 -22.77 -8.40 -1.68
C GLY A 262 -21.97 -9.12 -2.76
N GLY A 263 -22.34 -8.94 -4.04
CA GLY A 263 -21.67 -9.56 -5.18
C GLY A 263 -20.18 -9.19 -5.26
N PRO A 264 -19.29 -10.18 -5.36
CA PRO A 264 -17.86 -9.92 -5.49
C PRO A 264 -17.51 -9.31 -6.86
N LEU A 265 -16.39 -8.59 -6.93
CA LEU A 265 -15.88 -8.02 -8.17
C LEU A 265 -15.02 -9.07 -8.89
N GLU A 266 -15.62 -9.97 -9.64
CA GLU A 266 -14.93 -11.13 -10.24
C GLU A 266 -13.84 -10.74 -11.23
N HIS A 267 -14.00 -9.63 -11.97
CA HIS A 267 -12.96 -9.05 -12.81
C HIS A 267 -11.74 -8.58 -12.02
N VAL A 268 -11.94 -8.03 -10.82
CA VAL A 268 -10.83 -7.66 -9.91
C VAL A 268 -10.20 -8.91 -9.29
N ILE A 269 -10.99 -9.93 -8.96
CA ILE A 269 -10.48 -11.20 -8.43
C ILE A 269 -9.62 -11.91 -9.48
N ALA A 270 -10.04 -11.95 -10.73
CA ALA A 270 -9.23 -12.46 -11.84
C ALA A 270 -7.91 -11.68 -11.97
N ALA A 271 -7.96 -10.35 -11.87
CA ALA A 271 -6.77 -9.52 -11.88
C ALA A 271 -5.86 -9.77 -10.66
N LYS A 272 -6.42 -10.04 -9.48
CA LYS A 272 -5.66 -10.52 -8.30
C LYS A 272 -4.98 -11.86 -8.60
N ALA A 273 -5.69 -12.80 -9.23
CA ALA A 273 -5.12 -14.09 -9.61
C ALA A 273 -3.91 -13.93 -10.55
N VAL A 274 -3.98 -13.02 -11.53
CA VAL A 274 -2.85 -12.70 -12.42
C VAL A 274 -1.68 -12.15 -11.60
N ALA A 275 -1.92 -11.13 -10.78
CA ALA A 275 -0.87 -10.50 -9.97
C ALA A 275 -0.18 -11.48 -9.01
N PHE A 276 -0.95 -12.40 -8.38
CA PHE A 276 -0.37 -13.42 -7.52
C PHE A 276 0.45 -14.45 -8.32
N GLY A 277 0.03 -14.76 -9.55
CA GLY A 277 0.82 -15.55 -10.47
C GLY A 277 2.14 -14.90 -10.87
N GLU A 278 2.15 -13.58 -11.05
CA GLU A 278 3.40 -12.81 -11.25
C GLU A 278 4.26 -12.79 -10.00
N ALA A 279 3.66 -12.59 -8.83
CA ALA A 279 4.37 -12.54 -7.54
C ALA A 279 5.01 -13.89 -7.14
N LEU A 280 4.51 -15.01 -7.64
CA LEU A 280 5.09 -16.34 -7.44
C LEU A 280 6.35 -16.62 -8.30
N LYS A 281 6.65 -15.75 -9.28
CA LYS A 281 7.82 -15.92 -10.15
C LYS A 281 9.09 -15.41 -9.49
N PRO A 282 10.28 -15.99 -9.81
CA PRO A 282 11.56 -15.54 -9.26
C PRO A 282 11.86 -14.06 -9.52
N GLU A 283 11.42 -13.52 -10.64
CA GLU A 283 11.63 -12.12 -11.04
C GLU A 283 10.98 -11.15 -10.05
N PHE A 284 9.87 -11.54 -9.42
CA PHE A 284 9.22 -10.71 -8.41
C PHE A 284 10.03 -10.62 -7.12
N LYS A 285 10.76 -11.69 -6.77
CA LYS A 285 11.70 -11.66 -5.63
C LYS A 285 12.86 -10.71 -5.91
N ILE A 286 13.41 -10.73 -7.12
CA ILE A 286 14.47 -9.81 -7.56
C ILE A 286 13.95 -8.35 -7.49
N TYR A 287 12.77 -8.10 -8.06
CA TYR A 287 12.09 -6.79 -7.98
C TYR A 287 11.93 -6.31 -6.54
N SER A 288 11.45 -7.15 -5.64
CA SER A 288 11.22 -6.78 -4.23
C SER A 288 12.54 -6.44 -3.50
N GLY A 289 13.63 -7.14 -3.81
CA GLY A 289 14.96 -6.80 -3.31
C GLY A 289 15.43 -5.45 -3.83
N GLN A 290 15.23 -5.19 -5.13
CA GLN A 290 15.59 -3.89 -5.74
C GLN A 290 14.76 -2.74 -5.16
N VAL A 291 13.50 -2.96 -4.81
CA VAL A 291 12.66 -1.96 -4.12
C VAL A 291 13.32 -1.49 -2.82
N ILE A 292 13.86 -2.42 -2.02
CA ILE A 292 14.55 -2.07 -0.77
C ILE A 292 15.87 -1.36 -1.05
N ALA A 293 16.69 -1.88 -1.96
CA ALA A 293 17.98 -1.29 -2.33
C ALA A 293 17.80 0.16 -2.82
N ASN A 294 16.81 0.41 -3.66
CA ASN A 294 16.46 1.72 -4.16
C ASN A 294 15.98 2.66 -3.04
N ALA A 295 15.17 2.18 -2.11
CA ALA A 295 14.74 2.99 -0.96
C ALA A 295 15.92 3.36 -0.06
N GLN A 296 16.86 2.43 0.16
CA GLN A 296 18.07 2.68 0.94
C GLN A 296 19.01 3.67 0.25
N ALA A 297 19.18 3.54 -1.06
CA ALA A 297 19.98 4.47 -1.86
C ALA A 297 19.42 5.91 -1.80
N LEU A 298 18.10 6.06 -1.95
CA LEU A 298 17.42 7.36 -1.83
C LEU A 298 17.57 7.93 -0.41
N ALA A 299 17.29 7.15 0.62
CA ALA A 299 17.41 7.59 2.01
C ALA A 299 18.85 7.97 2.37
N GLY A 300 19.83 7.18 1.95
CA GLY A 300 21.25 7.45 2.14
C GLY A 300 21.69 8.76 1.48
N GLN A 301 21.24 9.01 0.24
CA GLN A 301 21.58 10.24 -0.48
C GLN A 301 20.93 11.47 0.16
N LEU A 302 19.68 11.41 0.57
CA LEU A 302 19.00 12.50 1.26
C LEU A 302 19.68 12.84 2.60
N LYS A 303 20.09 11.81 3.38
CA LYS A 303 20.89 11.99 4.60
C LYS A 303 22.24 12.67 4.30
N ALA A 304 22.97 12.21 3.28
CA ALA A 304 24.24 12.80 2.87
C ALA A 304 24.10 14.29 2.48
N ARG A 305 22.90 14.69 2.05
CA ARG A 305 22.55 16.07 1.72
C ARG A 305 22.00 16.86 2.92
N GLY A 306 22.00 16.30 4.14
CA GLY A 306 21.60 16.98 5.37
C GLY A 306 20.11 16.96 5.67
N ILE A 307 19.30 16.14 4.97
CA ILE A 307 17.87 15.98 5.25
C ILE A 307 17.69 14.85 6.25
N LYS A 308 17.03 15.12 7.38
CA LYS A 308 16.76 14.11 8.41
C LYS A 308 15.76 13.08 7.90
N ILE A 309 16.07 11.79 8.09
CA ILE A 309 15.14 10.67 7.85
C ILE A 309 14.67 10.14 9.20
N VAL A 310 13.36 10.06 9.39
CA VAL A 310 12.76 9.46 10.59
C VAL A 310 13.25 8.02 10.74
N THR A 311 13.56 7.60 11.96
CA THR A 311 14.22 6.32 12.31
C THR A 311 15.66 6.16 11.80
N ASP A 312 16.26 7.20 11.24
CA ASP A 312 17.61 7.21 10.66
C ASP A 312 17.80 6.29 9.45
N GLY A 313 16.74 6.02 8.67
CA GLY A 313 16.82 5.24 7.43
C GLY A 313 15.62 4.32 7.19
N THR A 314 15.82 3.30 6.35
CA THR A 314 14.75 2.35 6.00
C THR A 314 15.24 0.92 5.84
N ASP A 315 14.39 -0.04 6.24
CA ASP A 315 14.55 -1.49 6.01
C ASP A 315 13.52 -2.01 4.99
N ASN A 316 12.68 -1.14 4.44
CA ASN A 316 11.60 -1.51 3.51
C ASN A 316 11.53 -0.58 2.29
N HIS A 317 10.37 -0.37 1.71
CA HIS A 317 10.12 0.36 0.47
C HIS A 317 9.89 1.86 0.64
N LEU A 318 9.80 2.36 1.87
CA LEU A 318 9.44 3.76 2.15
C LEU A 318 10.41 4.43 3.12
N MET A 319 10.42 5.74 3.10
CA MET A 319 11.06 6.59 4.10
C MET A 319 10.19 7.81 4.39
N LEU A 320 10.38 8.39 5.56
CA LEU A 320 9.73 9.62 5.98
C LEU A 320 10.81 10.67 6.28
N LEU A 321 10.76 11.76 5.54
CA LEU A 321 11.64 12.91 5.75
C LEU A 321 11.08 13.76 6.87
N ASP A 322 11.94 14.19 7.81
CA ASP A 322 11.64 15.19 8.82
C ASP A 322 12.16 16.55 8.34
N LEU A 323 11.25 17.37 7.81
CA LEU A 323 11.58 18.63 7.16
C LEU A 323 11.82 19.79 8.14
N ARG A 324 11.60 19.56 9.46
CA ARG A 324 11.96 20.54 10.50
C ARG A 324 13.45 20.89 10.47
N SER A 325 14.28 19.89 10.07
CA SER A 325 15.73 20.08 9.90
C SER A 325 16.11 21.10 8.82
N VAL A 326 15.23 21.37 7.87
CA VAL A 326 15.42 22.31 6.77
C VAL A 326 14.47 23.51 6.82
N GLY A 327 13.71 23.65 7.92
CA GLY A 327 12.83 24.80 8.15
C GLY A 327 11.62 24.86 7.22
N MET A 328 11.10 23.71 6.76
CA MET A 328 10.00 23.62 5.79
C MET A 328 8.87 22.73 6.33
N THR A 329 7.63 23.06 5.99
CA THR A 329 6.47 22.22 6.26
C THR A 329 6.30 21.13 5.20
N GLY A 330 5.61 20.03 5.54
CA GLY A 330 5.25 18.98 4.58
C GLY A 330 4.41 19.50 3.43
N LYS A 331 3.48 20.42 3.68
CA LYS A 331 2.65 21.06 2.66
C LYS A 331 3.45 21.89 1.65
N GLU A 332 4.45 22.61 2.12
CA GLU A 332 5.36 23.39 1.23
C GLU A 332 6.21 22.46 0.39
N ALA A 333 6.81 21.43 0.99
CA ALA A 333 7.63 20.46 0.29
C ALA A 333 6.83 19.69 -0.78
N ASP A 334 5.65 19.20 -0.45
CA ASP A 334 4.74 18.49 -1.37
C ASP A 334 4.43 19.37 -2.60
N ARG A 335 4.05 20.65 -2.36
CA ARG A 335 3.84 21.61 -3.44
C ARG A 335 5.12 21.84 -4.26
N LEU A 336 6.26 21.97 -3.61
CA LEU A 336 7.52 22.30 -4.28
C LEU A 336 7.99 21.16 -5.19
N VAL A 337 7.99 19.90 -4.71
CA VAL A 337 8.40 18.75 -5.54
C VAL A 337 7.43 18.53 -6.70
N SER A 338 6.13 18.84 -6.53
CA SER A 338 5.13 18.77 -7.61
C SER A 338 5.47 19.73 -8.76
N THR A 339 6.13 20.88 -8.50
CA THR A 339 6.53 21.83 -9.55
C THR A 339 7.59 21.30 -10.50
N ILE A 340 8.27 20.23 -10.12
CA ILE A 340 9.31 19.57 -10.92
C ILE A 340 8.93 18.16 -11.37
N ASN A 341 7.61 17.86 -11.39
CA ASN A 341 7.06 16.58 -11.81
C ASN A 341 7.50 15.39 -10.92
N ILE A 342 7.65 15.60 -9.63
CA ILE A 342 7.77 14.54 -8.63
C ILE A 342 6.47 14.47 -7.83
N THR A 343 5.86 13.28 -7.79
CA THR A 343 4.64 13.02 -7.02
C THR A 343 5.01 12.35 -5.70
N ALA A 344 4.68 13.00 -4.58
CA ALA A 344 4.91 12.51 -3.22
C ALA A 344 3.70 12.83 -2.36
N ASN A 345 3.74 12.62 -1.05
CA ASN A 345 2.70 13.10 -0.16
C ASN A 345 3.26 13.66 1.15
N LYS A 346 2.73 14.80 1.57
CA LYS A 346 2.97 15.28 2.93
C LYS A 346 2.50 14.25 3.95
N ASN A 347 3.20 14.14 5.07
CA ASN A 347 2.90 13.20 6.15
C ASN A 347 3.31 13.78 7.50
N THR A 348 2.56 13.48 8.57
CA THR A 348 3.01 13.77 9.93
C THR A 348 4.27 13.00 10.24
N VAL A 349 5.16 13.60 11.01
CA VAL A 349 6.30 12.91 11.63
C VAL A 349 5.94 12.57 13.09
N PRO A 350 6.58 11.59 13.71
CA PRO A 350 6.38 11.35 15.13
C PRO A 350 6.59 12.63 15.94
N PHE A 351 5.67 12.88 16.91
CA PHE A 351 5.69 14.09 17.74
C PHE A 351 5.63 15.40 16.93
N ASP A 352 4.86 15.38 15.84
CA ASP A 352 4.71 16.52 14.95
C ASP A 352 4.02 17.69 15.66
N PRO A 353 4.61 18.90 15.70
CA PRO A 353 3.97 20.08 16.26
C PRO A 353 2.90 20.68 15.35
N GLU A 354 2.91 20.30 14.04
CA GLU A 354 2.00 20.83 13.06
C GLU A 354 0.68 20.06 12.97
N SER A 355 -0.36 20.73 12.47
CA SER A 355 -1.65 20.08 12.23
C SER A 355 -1.56 19.03 11.12
N PRO A 356 -2.47 18.03 11.07
CA PRO A 356 -2.49 17.03 9.99
C PRO A 356 -2.70 17.61 8.57
N PHE A 357 -3.14 18.87 8.46
CA PHE A 357 -3.32 19.55 7.17
C PHE A 357 -2.04 20.24 6.67
N VAL A 358 -1.09 20.50 7.55
CA VAL A 358 0.20 21.14 7.28
C VAL A 358 1.33 20.12 7.26
N THR A 359 1.51 19.40 8.38
CA THR A 359 2.54 18.37 8.65
C THR A 359 3.97 18.89 8.59
N SER A 360 4.91 18.15 9.16
CA SER A 360 6.34 18.47 9.10
C SER A 360 7.14 17.47 8.27
N GLY A 361 6.50 16.53 7.60
CA GLY A 361 7.18 15.49 6.85
C GLY A 361 6.74 15.32 5.41
N LEU A 362 7.60 14.64 4.64
CA LEU A 362 7.32 14.18 3.29
C LEU A 362 7.59 12.67 3.22
N ARG A 363 6.59 11.87 2.86
CA ARG A 363 6.75 10.43 2.68
C ARG A 363 7.12 10.11 1.25
N LEU A 364 8.16 9.30 1.08
CA LEU A 364 8.65 8.82 -0.22
C LEU A 364 8.69 7.29 -0.22
N GLY A 365 8.57 6.70 -1.41
CA GLY A 365 8.68 5.27 -1.62
C GLY A 365 9.27 4.92 -2.98
N SER A 366 9.78 3.71 -3.10
CA SER A 366 10.50 3.22 -4.27
C SER A 366 9.72 2.29 -5.23
N PRO A 367 8.55 1.69 -4.88
CA PRO A 367 7.96 0.60 -5.66
C PRO A 367 7.64 0.98 -7.12
N ALA A 368 6.99 2.12 -7.35
CA ALA A 368 6.53 2.53 -8.68
C ALA A 368 7.72 2.76 -9.63
N MET A 369 8.75 3.47 -9.19
CA MET A 369 9.92 3.74 -10.00
C MET A 369 10.80 2.49 -10.21
N THR A 370 10.84 1.58 -9.22
CA THR A 370 11.49 0.27 -9.40
C THR A 370 10.74 -0.56 -10.46
N THR A 371 9.41 -0.55 -10.46
CA THR A 371 8.59 -1.19 -11.52
C THR A 371 8.88 -0.59 -12.90
N ARG A 372 9.14 0.72 -12.95
CA ARG A 372 9.50 1.43 -14.18
C ARG A 372 10.91 1.09 -14.68
N GLY A 373 11.75 0.44 -13.85
CA GLY A 373 13.07 -0.04 -14.22
C GLY A 373 14.24 0.77 -13.67
N LEU A 374 13.98 1.78 -12.82
CA LEU A 374 15.04 2.58 -12.20
C LEU A 374 15.79 1.75 -11.15
N GLY A 375 17.11 1.90 -11.10
CA GLY A 375 18.02 1.28 -10.14
C GLY A 375 18.56 2.27 -9.11
N GLU A 376 19.52 1.82 -8.30
CA GLU A 376 20.10 2.61 -7.21
C GLU A 376 20.73 3.91 -7.69
N THR A 377 21.38 3.90 -8.88
CA THR A 377 22.00 5.08 -9.48
C THR A 377 20.96 6.19 -9.74
N GLU A 378 19.82 5.82 -10.30
CA GLU A 378 18.72 6.75 -10.57
C GLU A 378 18.08 7.23 -9.27
N PHE A 379 17.97 6.37 -8.25
CA PHE A 379 17.46 6.79 -6.94
C PHE A 379 18.40 7.71 -6.17
N ILE A 380 19.72 7.59 -6.35
CA ILE A 380 20.70 8.58 -5.88
C ILE A 380 20.48 9.92 -6.59
N GLU A 381 20.28 9.90 -7.91
CA GLU A 381 20.00 11.11 -8.69
C GLU A 381 18.67 11.77 -8.25
N ILE A 382 17.61 10.99 -8.03
CA ILE A 382 16.34 11.47 -7.47
C ILE A 382 16.56 12.12 -6.10
N GLY A 383 17.41 11.51 -5.25
CA GLY A 383 17.78 12.08 -3.95
C GLY A 383 18.48 13.44 -4.08
N ASN A 384 19.37 13.59 -5.07
CA ASN A 384 20.00 14.87 -5.37
C ASN A 384 18.99 15.92 -5.84
N ILE A 385 18.08 15.55 -6.76
CA ILE A 385 17.06 16.46 -7.28
C ILE A 385 16.14 16.95 -6.15
N ILE A 386 15.69 16.04 -5.29
CA ILE A 386 14.83 16.40 -4.14
C ILE A 386 15.57 17.30 -3.15
N ALA A 387 16.84 16.97 -2.83
CA ALA A 387 17.63 17.79 -1.93
C ALA A 387 17.90 19.17 -2.50
N ASP A 388 18.23 19.27 -3.80
CA ASP A 388 18.47 20.54 -4.48
C ASP A 388 17.27 21.48 -4.35
N ILE A 389 16.06 20.96 -4.61
CA ILE A 389 14.85 21.79 -4.58
C ILE A 389 14.39 22.12 -3.15
N LEU A 390 14.54 21.22 -2.19
CA LEU A 390 14.15 21.46 -0.80
C LEU A 390 15.10 22.42 -0.08
N LEU A 391 16.39 22.39 -0.40
CA LEU A 391 17.41 23.27 0.20
C LEU A 391 17.46 24.65 -0.44
N ASN A 392 16.92 24.82 -1.65
CA ASN A 392 16.94 26.08 -2.41
C ASN A 392 15.55 26.43 -2.98
N PRO A 393 14.52 26.57 -2.12
CA PRO A 393 13.12 26.67 -2.56
C PRO A 393 12.80 27.89 -3.42
N GLY A 394 13.61 28.95 -3.35
CA GLY A 394 13.45 30.21 -4.11
C GLY A 394 14.22 30.26 -5.44
N ASP A 395 15.04 29.26 -5.76
CA ASP A 395 15.86 29.27 -6.98
C ASP A 395 15.09 28.72 -8.20
N GLU A 396 14.55 29.62 -9.01
CA GLU A 396 13.79 29.29 -10.22
C GLU A 396 14.67 28.65 -11.33
N ALA A 397 15.94 29.04 -11.44
CA ALA A 397 16.85 28.45 -12.42
C ALA A 397 17.17 27.00 -12.05
N LEU A 398 17.44 26.73 -10.78
CA LEU A 398 17.64 25.39 -10.26
C LEU A 398 16.38 24.55 -10.42
N ARG A 399 15.19 25.11 -10.16
CA ARG A 399 13.90 24.43 -10.37
C ARG A 399 13.72 23.99 -11.82
N THR A 400 14.06 24.85 -12.78
CA THR A 400 14.02 24.51 -14.21
C THR A 400 14.99 23.38 -14.52
N THR A 401 16.21 23.44 -14.00
CA THR A 401 17.23 22.38 -14.15
C THR A 401 16.75 21.06 -13.56
N CYS A 402 16.17 21.06 -12.34
CA CYS A 402 15.61 19.88 -11.70
C CYS A 402 14.49 19.25 -12.54
N ARG A 403 13.59 20.06 -13.10
CA ARG A 403 12.53 19.57 -13.99
C ARG A 403 13.08 18.89 -15.24
N GLN A 404 14.13 19.43 -15.84
CA GLN A 404 14.80 18.82 -17.00
C GLN A 404 15.46 17.47 -16.64
N ARG A 405 16.08 17.38 -15.45
CA ARG A 405 16.65 16.11 -14.95
C ARG A 405 15.55 15.05 -14.73
N VAL A 406 14.41 15.44 -14.17
CA VAL A 406 13.24 14.55 -14.04
C VAL A 406 12.75 14.09 -15.41
N ALA A 407 12.57 14.99 -16.37
CA ALA A 407 12.15 14.65 -17.72
C ALA A 407 13.10 13.63 -18.37
N LYS A 408 14.42 13.84 -18.24
CA LYS A 408 15.44 12.93 -18.77
C LYS A 408 15.33 11.52 -18.15
N LEU A 409 15.10 11.40 -16.84
CA LEU A 409 14.85 10.11 -16.19
C LEU A 409 13.58 9.44 -16.74
N CYS A 410 12.51 10.21 -16.88
CA CYS A 410 11.24 9.71 -17.42
C CYS A 410 11.38 9.20 -18.87
N GLU A 411 12.14 9.89 -19.70
CA GLU A 411 12.42 9.50 -21.11
C GLU A 411 13.30 8.24 -21.18
N SER A 412 14.29 8.11 -20.29
CA SER A 412 15.19 6.96 -20.26
C SER A 412 14.50 5.67 -19.82
N PHE A 413 13.41 5.77 -19.05
CA PHE A 413 12.63 4.66 -18.54
C PHE A 413 11.13 4.81 -18.91
N PRO A 414 10.75 4.57 -20.17
CA PRO A 414 9.38 4.82 -20.65
C PRO A 414 8.37 3.89 -20.01
N LEU A 415 7.31 4.47 -19.40
CA LEU A 415 6.22 3.72 -18.81
C LEU A 415 5.20 3.31 -19.88
N TYR A 416 4.82 2.02 -19.90
CA TYR A 416 3.83 1.46 -20.83
C TYR A 416 4.06 1.90 -22.29
N PRO A 417 5.24 1.65 -22.88
CA PRO A 417 5.58 2.15 -24.21
C PRO A 417 4.64 1.60 -25.31
N HIS A 418 3.97 0.48 -25.04
CA HIS A 418 3.03 -0.17 -25.95
C HIS A 418 1.58 0.34 -25.80
N LEU A 419 1.27 1.19 -24.79
CA LEU A 419 -0.08 1.74 -24.62
C LEU A 419 -0.21 3.05 -25.41
N HIS A 420 -1.15 3.06 -26.35
CA HIS A 420 -1.56 4.26 -27.08
C HIS A 420 -3.05 4.48 -26.88
N ILE A 421 -3.44 5.71 -26.60
CA ILE A 421 -4.85 6.14 -26.53
C ILE A 421 -5.03 7.18 -27.61
N SER A 422 -5.65 6.79 -28.72
CA SER A 422 -5.99 7.71 -29.78
C SER A 422 -7.27 8.44 -29.41
N VAL A 423 -7.22 9.76 -29.32
CA VAL A 423 -8.44 10.57 -29.18
C VAL A 423 -8.70 11.24 -30.51
N PRO A 424 -9.87 11.02 -31.13
CA PRO A 424 -10.25 11.77 -32.33
C PRO A 424 -10.18 13.27 -32.03
N ALA A 425 -9.65 14.05 -32.97
CA ALA A 425 -9.74 15.51 -32.87
C ALA A 425 -11.23 15.88 -32.71
N LEU A 426 -11.58 16.53 -31.64
CA LEU A 426 -12.93 17.09 -31.47
C LEU A 426 -13.14 18.07 -32.61
N ALA A 427 -14.10 17.78 -33.49
CA ALA A 427 -14.49 18.63 -34.61
C ALA A 427 -15.17 19.91 -34.10
#